data_77f63a0ccb32d3a5218f0df0248e90fe
#
_entry.id   77f63a0ccb32d3a5218f0df0248e90fe
#
_cell.length_a   1.000
_cell.length_b   1.000
_cell.length_c   1.000
_cell.angle_alpha   90.00
_cell.angle_beta   90.00
_cell.angle_gamma   90.00
#
_symmetry.space_group_name_H-M   'P 1'
#
loop_
_entity.id
_entity.type
_entity.pdbx_description
1 polymer ?
#
loop_
_entity_poly.entity_id
_entity_poly.type
_entity_poly.pdbx_seq_one_letter_code
_entity_poly.pdbx_strand_id
1 'polypeptide(L)'
;MVEALLFFAPASLIIIGALIVIFAKNPVHNAMGLVMTLVSLAIIYITLNATFVAMVQMLVYAGAVMTLFLFVIMMIGVDKKEQTTDSINCLLYTSDAADEEDSVDL
;
A
#
# COMPACT_ATOMS: atom_id res chain seq x y z
N MET A 1 -17.64 -2.49 22.91
CA MET A 1 -16.21 -2.52 23.07
C MET A 1 -15.54 -3.14 21.89
N VAL A 2 -15.80 -4.42 21.71
CA VAL A 2 -15.17 -5.11 20.60
C VAL A 2 -15.57 -4.49 19.28
N GLU A 3 -16.81 -4.08 19.16
CA GLU A 3 -17.26 -3.47 17.93
C GLU A 3 -16.50 -2.19 17.65
N ALA A 4 -16.29 -1.40 18.69
CA ALA A 4 -15.55 -0.16 18.50
C ALA A 4 -14.12 -0.46 18.06
N LEU A 5 -13.50 -1.45 18.66
CA LEU A 5 -12.17 -1.84 18.25
C LEU A 5 -12.13 -2.31 16.82
N LEU A 6 -13.11 -3.12 16.45
CA LEU A 6 -13.18 -3.63 15.09
C LEU A 6 -13.39 -2.52 14.08
N PHE A 7 -13.93 -1.40 14.50
CA PHE A 7 -14.10 -0.28 13.61
C PHE A 7 -12.87 0.61 13.60
N PHE A 8 -12.35 0.92 14.78
CA PHE A 8 -11.25 1.86 14.85
C PHE A 8 -9.94 1.31 14.32
N ALA A 9 -9.71 0.03 14.50
CA ALA A 9 -8.47 -0.55 14.03
C ALA A 9 -8.33 -0.41 12.52
N PRO A 10 -9.28 -0.88 11.71
CA PRO A 10 -9.13 -0.68 10.27
C PRO A 10 -9.26 0.79 9.87
N ALA A 11 -10.01 1.56 10.64
CA ALA A 11 -10.11 2.98 10.32
C ALA A 11 -8.75 3.66 10.44
N SER A 12 -7.99 3.32 11.45
CA SER A 12 -6.67 3.90 11.57
C SER A 12 -5.75 3.43 10.46
N LEU A 13 -5.89 2.19 10.05
CA LEU A 13 -5.11 1.70 8.93
C LEU A 13 -5.45 2.44 7.64
N ILE A 14 -6.72 2.79 7.47
CA ILE A 14 -7.12 3.56 6.31
C ILE A 14 -6.44 4.92 6.32
N ILE A 15 -6.45 5.56 7.47
CA ILE A 15 -5.83 6.88 7.58
C ILE A 15 -4.33 6.78 7.30
N ILE A 16 -3.69 5.80 7.89
CA ILE A 16 -2.26 5.61 7.67
C ILE A 16 -1.99 5.34 6.20
N GLY A 17 -2.76 4.47 5.60
CA GLY A 17 -2.59 4.17 4.19
C GLY A 17 -2.77 5.39 3.32
N ALA A 18 -3.78 6.20 3.64
CA ALA A 18 -4.01 7.41 2.88
C ALA A 18 -2.84 8.38 3.02
N LEU A 19 -2.30 8.49 4.21
CA LEU A 19 -1.16 9.36 4.40
C LEU A 19 0.04 8.86 3.60
N ILE A 20 0.23 7.56 3.56
CA ILE A 20 1.30 7.00 2.77
C ILE A 20 1.11 7.35 1.31
N VAL A 21 -0.12 7.25 0.82
CA VAL A 21 -0.39 7.58 -0.57
C VAL A 21 -0.05 9.04 -0.86
N ILE A 22 -0.36 9.91 0.09
CA ILE A 22 -0.13 11.32 -0.14
C ILE A 22 1.34 11.68 -0.06
N PHE A 23 2.03 11.13 0.93
CA PHE A 23 3.39 11.57 1.19
C PHE A 23 4.45 10.75 0.51
N ALA A 24 4.15 9.54 0.14
CA ALA A 24 5.17 8.72 -0.51
C ALA A 24 5.45 9.26 -1.90
N LYS A 25 6.70 9.22 -2.28
CA LYS A 25 7.09 9.72 -3.59
C LYS A 25 7.16 8.61 -4.61
N ASN A 26 7.36 7.41 -4.14
CA ASN A 26 7.51 6.29 -5.03
C ASN A 26 6.12 5.78 -5.44
N PRO A 27 5.82 5.73 -6.74
CA PRO A 27 4.50 5.26 -7.17
C PRO A 27 4.15 3.88 -6.67
N VAL A 28 5.14 3.01 -6.56
CA VAL A 28 4.88 1.67 -6.06
C VAL A 28 4.47 1.72 -4.60
N HIS A 29 5.14 2.54 -3.82
CA HIS A 29 4.77 2.69 -2.42
C HIS A 29 3.39 3.30 -2.28
N ASN A 30 3.08 4.25 -3.16
CA ASN A 30 1.74 4.83 -3.16
C ASN A 30 0.71 3.76 -3.43
N ALA A 31 0.98 2.90 -4.40
CA ALA A 31 0.04 1.85 -4.74
C ALA A 31 -0.13 0.88 -3.57
N MET A 32 0.96 0.57 -2.91
CA MET A 32 0.88 -0.32 -1.76
C MET A 32 0.04 0.30 -0.64
N GLY A 33 0.24 1.59 -0.40
CA GLY A 33 -0.55 2.27 0.59
C GLY A 33 -2.02 2.25 0.23
N LEU A 34 -2.31 2.42 -1.04
CA LEU A 34 -3.69 2.39 -1.50
C LEU A 34 -4.29 1.00 -1.31
N VAL A 35 -3.52 -0.03 -1.62
CA VAL A 35 -4.01 -1.39 -1.42
C VAL A 35 -4.33 -1.63 0.05
N MET A 36 -3.45 -1.18 0.93
CA MET A 36 -3.70 -1.33 2.35
C MET A 36 -4.98 -0.62 2.75
N THR A 37 -5.18 0.58 2.23
CA THR A 37 -6.39 1.33 2.51
C THR A 37 -7.62 0.57 2.03
N LEU A 38 -7.55 0.01 0.84
CA LEU A 38 -8.70 -0.67 0.26
C LEU A 38 -9.03 -1.95 1.03
N VAL A 39 -8.01 -2.66 1.45
CA VAL A 39 -8.24 -3.87 2.24
C VAL A 39 -8.85 -3.51 3.59
N SER A 40 -8.36 -2.46 4.20
CA SER A 40 -8.91 -2.02 5.48
C SER A 40 -10.36 -1.61 5.32
N LEU A 41 -10.68 -0.97 4.20
CA LEU A 41 -12.05 -0.59 3.93
C LEU A 41 -12.94 -1.83 3.81
N ALA A 42 -12.42 -2.88 3.20
CA ALA A 42 -13.18 -4.11 3.10
C ALA A 42 -13.46 -4.70 4.48
N ILE A 43 -12.50 -4.59 5.37
CA ILE A 43 -12.69 -5.07 6.72
C ILE A 43 -13.84 -4.30 7.39
N ILE A 44 -13.88 -3.00 7.18
CA ILE A 44 -14.97 -2.20 7.73
C ILE A 44 -16.31 -2.64 7.14
N TYR A 45 -16.33 -2.94 5.86
CA TYR A 45 -17.55 -3.43 5.24
C TYR A 45 -18.03 -4.70 5.93
N ILE A 46 -17.12 -5.58 6.27
CA ILE A 46 -17.50 -6.81 6.94
C ILE A 46 -18.11 -6.51 8.30
N THR A 47 -17.55 -5.56 9.02
CA THR A 47 -18.11 -5.23 10.32
C THR A 47 -19.47 -4.60 10.19
N LEU A 48 -19.78 -4.01 9.04
CA LEU A 48 -21.09 -3.42 8.82
C LEU A 48 -22.07 -4.42 8.23
N ASN A 49 -21.69 -5.70 8.23
CA ASN A 49 -22.53 -6.77 7.70
C ASN A 49 -22.71 -6.65 6.19
N ALA A 50 -21.80 -6.00 5.53
CA ALA A 50 -21.83 -5.89 4.08
C ALA A 50 -20.79 -6.83 3.50
N THR A 51 -20.94 -8.10 3.80
CA THR A 51 -19.95 -9.09 3.41
C THR A 51 -19.79 -9.17 1.90
N PHE A 52 -20.90 -9.14 1.18
CA PHE A 52 -20.80 -9.22 -0.26
C PHE A 52 -20.02 -8.07 -0.84
N VAL A 53 -20.31 -6.87 -0.34
CA VAL A 53 -19.61 -5.69 -0.80
C VAL A 53 -18.13 -5.79 -0.46
N ALA A 54 -17.83 -6.32 0.72
CA ALA A 54 -16.44 -6.49 1.12
C ALA A 54 -15.71 -7.44 0.17
N MET A 55 -16.37 -8.52 -0.20
CA MET A 55 -15.75 -9.45 -1.12
C MET A 55 -15.50 -8.83 -2.46
N VAL A 56 -16.48 -8.10 -2.97
CA VAL A 56 -16.30 -7.41 -4.24
C VAL A 56 -15.19 -6.38 -4.14
N GLN A 57 -15.16 -5.68 -3.03
CA GLN A 57 -14.12 -4.68 -2.82
C GLN A 57 -12.73 -5.30 -2.95
N MET A 58 -12.53 -6.44 -2.31
CA MET A 58 -11.23 -7.06 -2.35
C MET A 58 -10.93 -7.64 -3.73
N LEU A 59 -11.91 -8.29 -4.33
CA LEU A 59 -11.67 -8.92 -5.61
C LEU A 59 -11.42 -7.90 -6.70
N VAL A 60 -12.27 -6.90 -6.79
CA VAL A 60 -12.16 -5.96 -7.89
C VAL A 60 -11.11 -4.90 -7.62
N TYR A 61 -11.17 -4.28 -6.47
CA TYR A 61 -10.24 -3.20 -6.22
C TYR A 61 -8.85 -3.68 -5.88
N ALA A 62 -8.72 -4.50 -4.86
CA ALA A 62 -7.39 -4.93 -4.48
C ALA A 62 -6.82 -5.91 -5.48
N GLY A 63 -7.69 -6.68 -6.10
CA GLY A 63 -7.21 -7.68 -7.04
C GLY A 63 -7.04 -7.16 -8.45
N ALA A 64 -8.14 -6.82 -9.08
CA ALA A 64 -8.08 -6.48 -10.49
C ALA A 64 -7.53 -5.08 -10.74
N VAL A 65 -8.12 -4.09 -10.11
CA VAL A 65 -7.75 -2.71 -10.42
C VAL A 65 -6.34 -2.40 -9.97
N MET A 66 -6.01 -2.78 -8.75
CA MET A 66 -4.67 -2.44 -8.27
C MET A 66 -3.60 -3.26 -8.95
N THR A 67 -3.91 -4.50 -9.27
CA THR A 67 -2.93 -5.31 -9.99
C THR A 67 -2.66 -4.70 -11.35
N LEU A 68 -3.70 -4.27 -12.04
CA LEU A 68 -3.51 -3.65 -13.33
C LEU A 68 -2.77 -2.33 -13.18
N PHE A 69 -3.09 -1.58 -12.16
CA PHE A 69 -2.45 -0.31 -11.93
C PHE A 69 -0.96 -0.49 -11.67
N LEU A 70 -0.62 -1.46 -10.84
CA LEU A 70 0.77 -1.75 -10.57
C LEU A 70 1.49 -2.21 -11.82
N PHE A 71 0.83 -3.03 -12.61
CA PHE A 71 1.44 -3.50 -13.84
C PHE A 71 1.73 -2.34 -14.77
N VAL A 72 0.78 -1.44 -14.89
CA VAL A 72 0.97 -0.28 -15.77
C VAL A 72 2.12 0.58 -15.27
N ILE A 73 2.17 0.81 -13.98
CA ILE A 73 3.24 1.63 -13.42
C ILE A 73 4.59 1.01 -13.71
N MET A 74 4.68 -0.29 -13.56
CA MET A 74 5.96 -0.95 -13.76
C MET A 74 6.33 -0.99 -15.22
N MET A 75 5.33 -1.13 -16.09
CA MET A 75 5.60 -1.18 -17.51
C MET A 75 6.06 0.16 -18.06
N ILE A 76 5.42 1.21 -17.59
CA ILE A 76 5.78 2.52 -18.06
C ILE A 76 7.19 2.88 -17.61
N GLY A 77 7.52 2.48 -16.39
CA GLY A 77 8.84 2.80 -15.90
C GLY A 77 9.07 4.27 -15.80
N VAL A 78 8.01 5.03 -15.78
CA VAL A 78 8.10 6.46 -15.65
C VAL A 78 8.81 6.78 -14.37
N ASP A 79 9.50 7.83 -14.31
CA ASP A 79 10.16 8.22 -13.07
C ASP A 79 11.05 7.13 -12.55
N LYS A 80 11.38 6.20 -13.42
CA LYS A 80 12.19 5.12 -12.94
C LYS A 80 13.48 5.64 -12.37
N LYS A 81 14.04 6.65 -13.00
CA LYS A 81 15.26 7.22 -12.49
C LYS A 81 15.04 7.85 -11.15
N GLU A 82 14.01 8.67 -11.03
CA GLU A 82 13.72 9.29 -9.77
C GLU A 82 13.41 8.24 -8.74
N GLN A 83 12.63 7.27 -9.14
CA GLN A 83 12.34 6.20 -8.24
C GLN A 83 13.59 5.50 -7.80
N THR A 84 14.46 5.25 -8.74
CA THR A 84 15.68 4.58 -8.43
C THR A 84 16.49 5.39 -7.42
N THR A 85 16.58 6.66 -7.66
CA THR A 85 17.32 7.51 -6.75
C THR A 85 16.69 7.51 -5.37
N ASP A 86 15.39 7.74 -5.33
CA ASP A 86 14.70 7.76 -4.06
C ASP A 86 14.74 6.39 -3.43
N SER A 87 14.53 5.37 -4.23
CA SER A 87 14.54 4.02 -3.73
C SER A 87 15.90 3.66 -3.16
N ILE A 88 16.92 4.05 -3.86
CA ILE A 88 18.26 3.76 -3.38
C ILE A 88 18.50 4.42 -2.05
N ASN A 89 18.11 5.67 -1.94
CA ASN A 89 18.25 6.35 -0.67
C ASN A 89 17.46 5.66 0.42
N CYS A 90 16.23 5.33 0.11
CA CYS A 90 15.39 4.64 1.05
C CYS A 90 15.92 3.29 1.37
N LEU A 91 16.36 2.59 0.35
CA LEU A 91 16.89 1.26 0.54
C LEU A 91 18.18 1.29 1.32
N LEU A 92 19.00 2.26 1.05
CA LEU A 92 20.24 2.38 1.81
C LEU A 92 19.93 2.56 3.27
N TYR A 93 18.96 3.38 3.56
CA TYR A 93 18.55 3.54 4.92
C TYR A 93 18.02 2.26 5.50
N THR A 94 17.08 1.66 4.78
CA THR A 94 16.42 0.47 5.26
C THR A 94 17.35 -0.70 5.26
N SER A 95 18.08 -0.85 4.19
CA SER A 95 18.98 -1.97 4.06
C SER A 95 20.12 -1.88 5.03
N ASP A 96 20.64 -0.70 5.19
CA ASP A 96 21.68 -0.53 6.17
C ASP A 96 21.18 -0.97 7.52
N ALA A 97 19.96 -0.63 7.79
CA ALA A 97 19.40 -1.01 9.06
C ALA A 97 19.11 -2.49 9.09
N ALA A 98 18.50 -2.99 8.03
CA ALA A 98 18.03 -4.35 8.07
C ALA A 98 19.02 -5.31 7.44
N ASP A 99 19.69 -4.84 6.39
CA ASP A 99 20.38 -5.81 5.61
C ASP A 99 21.39 -5.15 4.75
N GLU A 100 22.28 -4.55 5.35
CA GLU A 100 23.19 -3.71 4.65
C GLU A 100 23.99 -4.42 3.62
N GLU A 101 24.00 -5.70 3.63
CA GLU A 101 24.79 -6.34 2.66
C GLU A 101 24.38 -5.95 1.28
N ASP A 102 23.13 -5.62 1.11
CA ASP A 102 22.71 -5.16 -0.18
C ASP A 102 23.29 -3.87 -0.53
N SER A 103 23.26 -3.00 0.39
CA SER A 103 23.77 -1.70 0.11
C SER A 103 25.23 -1.77 -0.10
N VAL A 104 25.84 -2.70 0.52
CA VAL A 104 27.24 -2.86 0.33
C VAL A 104 27.58 -3.06 -1.10
N ASP A 105 26.74 -3.76 -1.77
CA ASP A 105 26.98 -4.00 -3.14
C ASP A 105 27.20 -2.76 -3.90
N LEU A 106 26.67 -1.72 -3.44
CA LEU A 106 26.80 -0.51 -4.18
C LEU A 106 28.11 0.15 -3.94
#